data_4849a3f622d569439845cbb9a9edec9c
#
_entry.id   4849a3f622d569439845cbb9a9edec9c
#
_cell.length_a   1.000
_cell.length_b   1.000
_cell.length_c   1.000
_cell.angle_alpha   90.00
_cell.angle_beta   90.00
_cell.angle_gamma   90.00
#
_symmetry.space_group_name_H-M   'P 1'
#
loop_
_entity.id
_entity.type
_entity.pdbx_description
1 polymer ?
#
loop_
_entity_poly.entity_id
_entity_poly.type
_entity_poly.pdbx_seq_one_letter_code
_entity_poly.pdbx_strand_id
1 'polypeptide(L)'
;MCGIVGYVGENSASPILINGLKKLEYRGYDSAGIAVSENGKTNVVKTKGRIKNLEEKLEEVGGLSGTVGIGHTRWATHGAPTDVNAHPHKGGNGRITLVHNGIIENYIELKIMLQKGGYVFVSETDTEVLAHLFDYYYKGDLLDAMVNVMKTVRGSYAVAVLAEDKPGTIIAARKDSPLIVGLGDGENFLASDIPAVLKYTRDCYLLEDNQIAVLTKDNVTLYDTDKNVVKKDVYHVTWDVEAAEKCGYEHFMQKEIAEQPKAIHDTLSPRIKDGRVSIPELTLTDEEIKNIGKIHIVACGSAWHVGMAAKYIFEDMARIPCETDLASEFRYRDPIIKKGDICIVISQSGETADTLAALREAKSKGAKVVSIVNVVASTIARESDDVIYTMAGPEIAVATTKAFSAQLAVVYLLALRFSKAVGLLPEEREKELTKELMCLPSQIENLLNLTDELKTLAHKYVGSDNVFFIGRGLDYAISLEGSLKLKEISYIHSEAYAAGELKHGTISLIEEGTPVFAVATQDKLFEKTLGNIKEVKARGASVIALVTDKHASVSEFADEVIRVPATDGNFLPSLNVIPLQIFAYYMAVLRGCDVDKPRNLAKSVTVE
;
A
#
# COMPACT_ATOMS: atom_id res chain seq x y z
N MET A 1 -7.29 -3.87 -5.55
CA MET A 1 -7.41 -2.64 -6.39
C MET A 1 -7.27 -2.99 -7.86
N CYS A 2 -7.89 -2.20 -8.75
CA CYS A 2 -7.83 -2.41 -10.20
C CYS A 2 -6.74 -1.53 -10.85
N GLY A 3 -6.31 -1.87 -12.06
CA GLY A 3 -5.38 -1.06 -12.86
C GLY A 3 -6.04 -0.55 -14.13
N ILE A 4 -5.92 0.75 -14.41
CA ILE A 4 -6.35 1.37 -15.67
C ILE A 4 -5.13 1.78 -16.47
N VAL A 5 -5.16 1.55 -17.78
CA VAL A 5 -4.22 2.10 -18.75
C VAL A 5 -5.02 2.62 -19.95
N GLY A 6 -4.66 3.79 -20.47
CA GLY A 6 -5.18 4.35 -21.70
C GLY A 6 -4.04 4.84 -22.59
N TYR A 7 -4.26 4.80 -23.89
CA TYR A 7 -3.30 5.28 -24.89
C TYR A 7 -4.02 5.95 -26.05
N VAL A 8 -3.50 7.09 -26.48
CA VAL A 8 -3.89 7.77 -27.70
C VAL A 8 -2.63 8.31 -28.39
N GLY A 9 -2.40 7.91 -29.63
CA GLY A 9 -1.18 8.30 -30.37
C GLY A 9 -1.17 7.80 -31.80
N GLU A 10 0.02 7.56 -32.34
CA GLU A 10 0.21 7.04 -33.71
C GLU A 10 0.65 5.57 -33.72
N ASN A 11 1.12 5.05 -32.57
CA ASN A 11 1.56 3.67 -32.45
C ASN A 11 0.36 2.72 -32.20
N SER A 12 0.56 1.42 -32.43
CA SER A 12 -0.45 0.41 -32.06
C SER A 12 -0.73 0.45 -30.56
N ALA A 13 -2.00 0.64 -30.18
CA ALA A 13 -2.43 0.76 -28.80
C ALA A 13 -2.29 -0.57 -28.02
N SER A 14 -2.58 -1.70 -28.65
CA SER A 14 -2.66 -3.01 -27.99
C SER A 14 -1.38 -3.40 -27.23
N PRO A 15 -0.16 -3.34 -27.83
CA PRO A 15 1.09 -3.66 -27.10
C PRO A 15 1.38 -2.68 -25.96
N ILE A 16 1.04 -1.40 -26.12
CA ILE A 16 1.26 -0.36 -25.10
C ILE A 16 0.36 -0.62 -23.90
N LEU A 17 -0.93 -0.89 -24.13
CA LEU A 17 -1.90 -1.23 -23.10
C LEU A 17 -1.47 -2.48 -22.33
N ILE A 18 -1.11 -3.56 -23.03
CA ILE A 18 -0.66 -4.81 -22.39
C ILE A 18 0.59 -4.58 -21.54
N ASN A 19 1.57 -3.82 -22.04
CA ASN A 19 2.79 -3.51 -21.29
C ASN A 19 2.49 -2.70 -20.02
N GLY A 20 1.63 -1.69 -20.13
CA GLY A 20 1.20 -0.89 -18.98
C GLY A 20 0.41 -1.73 -17.96
N LEU A 21 -0.52 -2.57 -18.42
CA LEU A 21 -1.29 -3.47 -17.54
C LEU A 21 -0.39 -4.48 -16.82
N LYS A 22 0.66 -5.02 -17.45
CA LYS A 22 1.66 -5.88 -16.80
C LYS A 22 2.32 -5.18 -15.60
N LYS A 23 2.60 -3.89 -15.73
CA LYS A 23 3.16 -3.07 -14.64
C LYS A 23 2.15 -2.76 -13.53
N LEU A 24 0.83 -2.96 -13.77
CA LEU A 24 -0.26 -2.77 -12.81
C LEU A 24 -0.87 -4.07 -12.28
N GLU A 25 -0.38 -5.24 -12.71
CA GLU A 25 -0.96 -6.53 -12.33
C GLU A 25 -0.93 -6.79 -10.81
N TYR A 26 0.00 -6.16 -10.08
CA TYR A 26 0.03 -6.20 -8.61
C TYR A 26 -1.19 -5.52 -7.96
N ARG A 27 -1.94 -4.70 -8.71
CA ARG A 27 -3.17 -4.05 -8.25
C ARG A 27 -4.41 -4.93 -8.41
N GLY A 28 -4.42 -5.81 -9.42
CA GLY A 28 -5.56 -6.72 -9.68
C GLY A 28 -5.18 -7.75 -10.72
N TYR A 29 -5.58 -8.99 -10.51
CA TYR A 29 -5.21 -10.13 -11.35
C TYR A 29 -6.34 -11.18 -11.51
N ASP A 30 -7.59 -10.82 -11.15
CA ASP A 30 -8.76 -11.72 -11.23
C ASP A 30 -9.32 -11.79 -12.64
N SER A 31 -9.21 -10.70 -13.38
CA SER A 31 -9.53 -10.64 -14.82
C SER A 31 -8.83 -9.45 -15.46
N ALA A 32 -8.66 -9.50 -16.77
CA ALA A 32 -8.06 -8.42 -17.55
C ALA A 32 -8.76 -8.25 -18.91
N GLY A 33 -8.65 -7.06 -19.48
CA GLY A 33 -9.16 -6.81 -20.83
C GLY A 33 -8.72 -5.47 -21.38
N ILE A 34 -8.79 -5.35 -22.71
CA ILE A 34 -8.53 -4.12 -23.44
C ILE A 34 -9.65 -3.82 -24.42
N ALA A 35 -9.84 -2.55 -24.73
CA ALA A 35 -10.66 -2.07 -25.80
C ALA A 35 -9.80 -1.17 -26.71
N VAL A 36 -9.83 -1.42 -28.00
CA VAL A 36 -9.09 -0.63 -28.99
C VAL A 36 -10.06 -0.10 -30.05
N SER A 37 -9.96 1.20 -30.34
CA SER A 37 -10.75 1.86 -31.36
C SER A 37 -10.06 1.74 -32.75
N GLU A 38 -10.78 1.17 -33.71
CA GLU A 38 -10.34 1.02 -35.08
C GLU A 38 -11.46 1.37 -36.02
N ASN A 39 -11.22 2.30 -36.96
CA ASN A 39 -12.19 2.71 -38.01
C ASN A 39 -13.59 3.09 -37.46
N GLY A 40 -13.63 3.77 -36.29
CA GLY A 40 -14.89 4.19 -35.65
C GLY A 40 -15.65 3.07 -34.93
N LYS A 41 -15.04 1.88 -34.77
CA LYS A 41 -15.58 0.79 -33.95
C LYS A 41 -14.65 0.47 -32.81
N THR A 42 -15.21 0.09 -31.67
CA THR A 42 -14.42 -0.33 -30.49
C THR A 42 -14.50 -1.84 -30.34
N ASN A 43 -13.36 -2.50 -30.54
CA ASN A 43 -13.18 -3.92 -30.36
C ASN A 43 -12.70 -4.21 -28.93
N VAL A 44 -13.32 -5.18 -28.26
CA VAL A 44 -13.03 -5.55 -26.86
C VAL A 44 -12.57 -6.99 -26.79
N VAL A 45 -11.43 -7.24 -26.14
CA VAL A 45 -10.97 -8.57 -25.74
C VAL A 45 -10.76 -8.56 -24.24
N LYS A 46 -11.41 -9.49 -23.53
CA LYS A 46 -11.35 -9.60 -22.07
C LYS A 46 -11.48 -11.04 -21.62
N THR A 47 -10.86 -11.36 -20.49
CA THR A 47 -10.82 -12.73 -19.95
C THR A 47 -10.65 -12.74 -18.45
N LYS A 48 -11.11 -13.84 -17.85
CA LYS A 48 -10.80 -14.18 -16.45
C LYS A 48 -9.32 -14.55 -16.31
N GLY A 49 -8.72 -14.20 -15.19
CA GLY A 49 -7.36 -14.55 -14.82
C GLY A 49 -6.34 -13.45 -15.15
N ARG A 50 -5.07 -13.81 -15.14
CA ARG A 50 -3.93 -12.91 -15.29
C ARG A 50 -3.78 -12.37 -16.71
N ILE A 51 -2.95 -11.37 -16.89
CA ILE A 51 -2.69 -10.75 -18.21
C ILE A 51 -2.16 -11.76 -19.23
N LYS A 52 -1.45 -12.79 -18.79
CA LYS A 52 -1.02 -13.89 -19.67
C LYS A 52 -2.21 -14.52 -20.43
N ASN A 53 -3.33 -14.77 -19.74
CA ASN A 53 -4.54 -15.29 -20.38
C ASN A 53 -5.13 -14.32 -21.39
N LEU A 54 -5.01 -13.00 -21.13
CA LEU A 54 -5.43 -11.98 -22.10
C LEU A 54 -4.53 -11.95 -23.33
N GLU A 55 -3.21 -12.12 -23.18
CA GLU A 55 -2.27 -12.23 -24.30
C GLU A 55 -2.59 -13.43 -25.18
N GLU A 56 -2.77 -14.61 -24.59
CA GLU A 56 -3.17 -15.84 -25.29
C GLU A 56 -4.47 -15.63 -26.08
N LYS A 57 -5.48 -15.01 -25.45
CA LYS A 57 -6.76 -14.73 -26.11
C LYS A 57 -6.65 -13.69 -27.21
N LEU A 58 -5.75 -12.71 -27.09
CA LEU A 58 -5.46 -11.74 -28.14
C LEU A 58 -4.79 -12.39 -29.36
N GLU A 59 -3.89 -13.33 -29.15
CA GLU A 59 -3.26 -14.13 -30.22
C GLU A 59 -4.31 -14.97 -30.96
N GLU A 60 -5.24 -15.61 -30.24
CA GLU A 60 -6.33 -16.41 -30.83
C GLU A 60 -7.24 -15.59 -31.77
N VAL A 61 -7.50 -14.32 -31.42
CA VAL A 61 -8.36 -13.45 -32.26
C VAL A 61 -7.57 -12.66 -33.33
N GLY A 62 -6.26 -12.89 -33.44
CA GLY A 62 -5.41 -12.21 -34.44
C GLY A 62 -4.97 -10.78 -34.01
N GLY A 63 -5.07 -10.46 -32.74
CA GLY A 63 -4.74 -9.14 -32.18
C GLY A 63 -5.83 -8.09 -32.38
N LEU A 64 -5.61 -6.89 -31.85
CA LEU A 64 -6.44 -5.70 -32.10
C LEU A 64 -5.57 -4.62 -32.72
N SER A 65 -6.01 -4.08 -33.87
CA SER A 65 -5.37 -2.95 -34.51
C SER A 65 -6.10 -1.65 -34.19
N GLY A 66 -5.33 -0.57 -34.11
CA GLY A 66 -5.83 0.78 -33.79
C GLY A 66 -4.82 1.50 -32.89
N THR A 67 -4.95 2.81 -32.84
CA THR A 67 -3.99 3.72 -32.20
C THR A 67 -4.55 4.39 -30.94
N VAL A 68 -5.78 4.04 -30.57
CA VAL A 68 -6.44 4.54 -29.36
C VAL A 68 -7.07 3.38 -28.62
N GLY A 69 -6.87 3.33 -27.31
CA GLY A 69 -7.47 2.26 -26.52
C GLY A 69 -7.40 2.48 -25.02
N ILE A 70 -8.16 1.67 -24.32
CA ILE A 70 -8.18 1.60 -22.84
C ILE A 70 -8.07 0.15 -22.40
N GLY A 71 -7.47 -0.08 -21.27
CA GLY A 71 -7.27 -1.41 -20.69
C GLY A 71 -7.43 -1.42 -19.18
N HIS A 72 -7.68 -2.61 -18.66
CA HIS A 72 -8.00 -2.80 -17.26
C HIS A 72 -7.51 -4.13 -16.71
N THR A 73 -7.00 -4.12 -15.47
CA THR A 73 -6.84 -5.31 -14.62
C THR A 73 -7.77 -5.20 -13.43
N ARG A 74 -8.56 -6.23 -13.18
CA ARG A 74 -9.63 -6.21 -12.18
C ARG A 74 -9.24 -6.97 -10.91
N TRP A 75 -9.54 -6.36 -9.78
CA TRP A 75 -9.76 -6.98 -8.49
C TRP A 75 -11.27 -7.01 -8.25
N ALA A 76 -11.86 -8.20 -8.14
CA ALA A 76 -13.31 -8.36 -8.08
C ALA A 76 -13.89 -7.86 -6.75
N THR A 77 -14.75 -6.84 -6.82
CA THR A 77 -15.57 -6.33 -5.69
C THR A 77 -17.04 -6.68 -5.88
N HIS A 78 -17.59 -6.46 -7.08
CA HIS A 78 -18.97 -6.74 -7.45
C HIS A 78 -19.02 -7.75 -8.60
N GLY A 79 -19.66 -8.89 -8.39
CA GLY A 79 -19.75 -10.00 -9.34
C GLY A 79 -18.48 -10.86 -9.41
N ALA A 80 -18.66 -12.18 -9.61
CA ALA A 80 -17.56 -13.15 -9.68
C ALA A 80 -16.54 -12.82 -10.80
N PRO A 81 -15.28 -13.28 -10.69
CA PRO A 81 -14.29 -13.13 -11.75
C PRO A 81 -14.63 -14.05 -12.94
N THR A 82 -15.36 -13.48 -13.90
CA THR A 82 -15.76 -14.13 -15.16
C THR A 82 -15.42 -13.23 -16.34
N ASP A 83 -15.40 -13.78 -17.55
CA ASP A 83 -15.19 -13.00 -18.78
C ASP A 83 -16.26 -11.90 -18.95
N VAL A 84 -17.50 -12.17 -18.54
CA VAL A 84 -18.61 -11.20 -18.64
C VAL A 84 -18.39 -10.03 -17.70
N ASN A 85 -17.98 -10.31 -16.47
CA ASN A 85 -17.75 -9.30 -15.44
C ASN A 85 -16.38 -8.60 -15.56
N ALA A 86 -15.49 -9.07 -16.46
CA ALA A 86 -14.23 -8.38 -16.76
C ALA A 86 -14.48 -7.05 -17.48
N HIS A 87 -13.62 -6.05 -17.22
CA HIS A 87 -13.62 -4.80 -17.97
C HIS A 87 -12.81 -4.94 -19.27
N PRO A 88 -13.07 -4.11 -20.29
CA PRO A 88 -14.04 -3.02 -20.40
C PRO A 88 -15.51 -3.44 -20.51
N HIS A 89 -16.42 -2.53 -20.14
CA HIS A 89 -17.87 -2.68 -20.34
C HIS A 89 -18.37 -1.74 -21.44
N LYS A 90 -19.41 -2.21 -22.19
CA LYS A 90 -20.08 -1.43 -23.23
C LYS A 90 -21.41 -0.88 -22.71
N GLY A 91 -21.72 0.36 -23.10
CA GLY A 91 -22.97 1.04 -22.81
C GLY A 91 -23.83 1.24 -24.04
N GLY A 92 -25.15 1.28 -23.86
CA GLY A 92 -26.12 1.45 -24.94
C GLY A 92 -26.01 0.32 -25.98
N ASN A 93 -26.00 0.71 -27.24
CA ASN A 93 -25.83 -0.23 -28.38
C ASN A 93 -24.34 -0.48 -28.71
N GLY A 94 -23.44 -0.31 -27.74
CA GLY A 94 -22.01 -0.54 -27.90
C GLY A 94 -21.20 0.70 -28.29
N ARG A 95 -21.84 1.86 -28.51
CA ARG A 95 -21.16 3.11 -28.92
C ARG A 95 -20.25 3.70 -27.81
N ILE A 96 -20.50 3.37 -26.55
CA ILE A 96 -19.68 3.76 -25.39
C ILE A 96 -18.96 2.52 -24.86
N THR A 97 -17.68 2.67 -24.59
CA THR A 97 -16.86 1.63 -23.94
C THR A 97 -16.06 2.26 -22.82
N LEU A 98 -16.10 1.68 -21.63
CA LEU A 98 -15.38 2.25 -20.48
C LEU A 98 -14.75 1.19 -19.56
N VAL A 99 -13.77 1.67 -18.81
CA VAL A 99 -13.13 0.98 -17.66
C VAL A 99 -13.28 1.84 -16.42
N HIS A 100 -13.33 1.18 -15.25
CA HIS A 100 -13.61 1.84 -13.98
C HIS A 100 -12.84 1.17 -12.84
N ASN A 101 -12.22 1.97 -11.99
CA ASN A 101 -11.73 1.62 -10.65
C ASN A 101 -12.59 2.33 -9.62
N GLY A 102 -13.01 1.64 -8.57
CA GLY A 102 -13.81 2.20 -7.50
C GLY A 102 -15.09 1.41 -7.24
N ILE A 103 -16.02 2.02 -6.52
CA ILE A 103 -17.35 1.46 -6.21
C ILE A 103 -18.39 2.55 -6.39
N ILE A 104 -19.45 2.24 -7.13
CA ILE A 104 -20.63 3.10 -7.29
C ILE A 104 -21.70 2.69 -6.29
N GLU A 105 -21.78 3.39 -5.18
CA GLU A 105 -22.65 3.05 -4.04
C GLU A 105 -24.16 3.03 -4.40
N ASN A 106 -24.59 3.94 -5.29
CA ASN A 106 -25.98 4.02 -5.73
C ASN A 106 -26.28 3.23 -7.01
N TYR A 107 -25.44 2.24 -7.35
CA TYR A 107 -25.58 1.49 -8.60
C TYR A 107 -26.91 0.76 -8.74
N ILE A 108 -27.52 0.27 -7.66
CA ILE A 108 -28.82 -0.43 -7.68
C ILE A 108 -29.93 0.53 -8.13
N GLU A 109 -29.98 1.73 -7.55
CA GLU A 109 -30.95 2.77 -7.92
C GLU A 109 -30.83 3.15 -9.39
N LEU A 110 -29.59 3.37 -9.84
CA LEU A 110 -29.27 3.72 -11.22
C LEU A 110 -29.59 2.58 -12.20
N LYS A 111 -29.30 1.33 -11.83
CA LYS A 111 -29.65 0.14 -12.61
C LYS A 111 -31.16 0.06 -12.85
N ILE A 112 -31.97 0.23 -11.79
CA ILE A 112 -33.43 0.23 -11.91
C ILE A 112 -33.93 1.35 -12.84
N MET A 113 -33.35 2.56 -12.71
CA MET A 113 -33.68 3.70 -13.57
C MET A 113 -33.38 3.39 -15.05
N LEU A 114 -32.20 2.88 -15.33
CA LEU A 114 -31.75 2.55 -16.69
C LEU A 114 -32.55 1.40 -17.31
N GLN A 115 -32.89 0.37 -16.52
CA GLN A 115 -33.75 -0.72 -16.99
C GLN A 115 -35.15 -0.22 -17.39
N LYS A 116 -35.72 0.72 -16.64
CA LYS A 116 -36.97 1.40 -17.06
C LYS A 116 -36.81 2.20 -18.34
N GLY A 117 -35.60 2.68 -18.62
CA GLY A 117 -35.22 3.34 -19.86
C GLY A 117 -34.91 2.39 -21.05
N GLY A 118 -35.05 1.06 -20.82
CA GLY A 118 -34.85 0.06 -21.86
C GLY A 118 -33.42 -0.49 -21.96
N TYR A 119 -32.52 -0.14 -21.04
CA TYR A 119 -31.15 -0.70 -21.02
C TYR A 119 -31.14 -2.13 -20.50
N VAL A 120 -30.40 -3.00 -21.17
CA VAL A 120 -30.26 -4.43 -20.84
C VAL A 120 -28.87 -4.64 -20.23
N PHE A 121 -28.81 -5.26 -19.07
CA PHE A 121 -27.60 -5.56 -18.33
C PHE A 121 -27.21 -7.02 -18.52
N VAL A 122 -25.92 -7.26 -18.79
CA VAL A 122 -25.37 -8.60 -19.01
C VAL A 122 -24.41 -9.01 -17.91
N SER A 123 -23.85 -8.04 -17.16
CA SER A 123 -22.94 -8.29 -16.05
C SER A 123 -23.57 -8.01 -14.67
N GLU A 124 -22.86 -8.45 -13.65
CA GLU A 124 -23.22 -8.21 -12.24
C GLU A 124 -22.47 -6.99 -11.65
N THR A 125 -21.71 -6.26 -12.49
CA THR A 125 -20.84 -5.18 -12.01
C THR A 125 -21.58 -3.84 -11.91
N ASP A 126 -21.17 -3.03 -10.95
CA ASP A 126 -21.55 -1.63 -10.85
C ASP A 126 -21.02 -0.79 -12.04
N THR A 127 -19.93 -1.23 -12.65
CA THR A 127 -19.31 -0.57 -13.81
C THR A 127 -20.17 -0.59 -15.06
N GLU A 128 -20.96 -1.65 -15.31
CA GLU A 128 -21.89 -1.67 -16.44
C GLU A 128 -22.95 -0.60 -16.29
N VAL A 129 -23.35 -0.29 -15.04
CA VAL A 129 -24.25 0.83 -14.76
C VAL A 129 -23.64 2.15 -15.22
N LEU A 130 -22.34 2.38 -14.97
CA LEU A 130 -21.64 3.57 -15.47
C LEU A 130 -21.63 3.63 -17.00
N ALA A 131 -21.39 2.51 -17.68
CA ALA A 131 -21.35 2.46 -19.12
C ALA A 131 -22.71 2.87 -19.73
N HIS A 132 -23.78 2.34 -19.19
CA HIS A 132 -25.13 2.69 -19.61
C HIS A 132 -25.52 4.11 -19.20
N LEU A 133 -25.12 4.58 -18.01
CA LEU A 133 -25.39 5.94 -17.56
C LEU A 133 -24.66 6.98 -18.42
N PHE A 134 -23.44 6.69 -18.81
CA PHE A 134 -22.69 7.55 -19.73
C PHE A 134 -23.40 7.64 -21.08
N ASP A 135 -23.84 6.52 -21.64
CA ASP A 135 -24.61 6.48 -22.90
C ASP A 135 -25.95 7.25 -22.76
N TYR A 136 -26.64 7.12 -21.63
CA TYR A 136 -27.88 7.84 -21.35
C TYR A 136 -27.71 9.37 -21.44
N TYR A 137 -26.61 9.90 -20.86
CA TYR A 137 -26.31 11.33 -20.90
C TYR A 137 -25.60 11.77 -22.18
N TYR A 138 -25.00 10.85 -22.96
CA TYR A 138 -24.23 11.19 -24.13
C TYR A 138 -25.12 11.61 -25.31
N LYS A 139 -24.99 12.89 -25.69
CA LYS A 139 -25.72 13.50 -26.82
C LYS A 139 -24.76 14.09 -27.89
N GLY A 140 -23.53 13.50 -28.00
CA GLY A 140 -22.49 13.96 -28.92
C GLY A 140 -21.40 14.82 -28.29
N ASP A 141 -21.55 15.18 -27.02
CA ASP A 141 -20.53 15.88 -26.22
C ASP A 141 -20.07 15.00 -25.04
N LEU A 142 -18.79 14.61 -25.08
CA LEU A 142 -18.19 13.75 -24.06
C LEU A 142 -18.05 14.45 -22.69
N LEU A 143 -17.72 15.75 -22.71
CA LEU A 143 -17.54 16.53 -21.48
C LEU A 143 -18.87 16.72 -20.75
N ASP A 144 -19.92 17.05 -21.51
CA ASP A 144 -21.28 17.15 -20.94
C ASP A 144 -21.76 15.84 -20.32
N ALA A 145 -21.54 14.73 -21.01
CA ALA A 145 -21.90 13.42 -20.52
C ALA A 145 -21.14 13.08 -19.23
N MET A 146 -19.81 13.31 -19.20
CA MET A 146 -18.97 13.04 -18.03
C MET A 146 -19.43 13.86 -16.83
N VAL A 147 -19.65 15.16 -16.98
CA VAL A 147 -20.13 16.04 -15.88
C VAL A 147 -21.47 15.55 -15.32
N ASN A 148 -22.41 15.15 -16.18
CA ASN A 148 -23.69 14.64 -15.74
C ASN A 148 -23.56 13.29 -15.02
N VAL A 149 -22.71 12.39 -15.47
CA VAL A 149 -22.38 11.14 -14.78
C VAL A 149 -21.83 11.45 -13.39
N MET A 150 -20.80 12.32 -13.30
CA MET A 150 -20.17 12.70 -12.03
C MET A 150 -21.15 13.31 -11.02
N LYS A 151 -22.13 14.09 -11.48
CA LYS A 151 -23.19 14.68 -10.63
C LYS A 151 -24.22 13.66 -10.15
N THR A 152 -24.34 12.52 -10.84
CA THR A 152 -25.38 11.53 -10.58
C THR A 152 -24.87 10.38 -9.70
N VAL A 153 -23.61 9.98 -9.86
CA VAL A 153 -23.03 8.86 -9.12
C VAL A 153 -22.59 9.24 -7.71
N ARG A 154 -22.76 8.30 -6.77
CA ARG A 154 -22.18 8.36 -5.42
C ARG A 154 -21.14 7.27 -5.28
N GLY A 155 -20.07 7.56 -4.52
CA GLY A 155 -18.96 6.65 -4.28
C GLY A 155 -17.66 7.11 -4.92
N SER A 156 -16.67 6.21 -5.00
CA SER A 156 -15.34 6.46 -5.54
C SER A 156 -15.22 5.96 -6.98
N TYR A 157 -14.51 6.70 -7.83
CA TYR A 157 -14.25 6.28 -9.21
C TYR A 157 -12.98 6.88 -9.79
N ALA A 158 -12.31 6.10 -10.63
CA ALA A 158 -11.48 6.54 -11.74
C ALA A 158 -12.03 5.87 -13.00
N VAL A 159 -12.43 6.65 -13.99
CA VAL A 159 -13.10 6.16 -15.19
C VAL A 159 -12.39 6.66 -16.44
N ALA A 160 -12.26 5.79 -17.46
CA ALA A 160 -11.80 6.16 -18.79
C ALA A 160 -12.81 5.64 -19.83
N VAL A 161 -13.16 6.49 -20.79
CA VAL A 161 -14.26 6.27 -21.73
C VAL A 161 -13.79 6.50 -23.18
N LEU A 162 -14.21 5.59 -24.05
CA LEU A 162 -14.15 5.72 -25.51
C LEU A 162 -15.57 5.84 -26.08
N ALA A 163 -15.76 6.70 -27.09
CA ALA A 163 -16.98 6.76 -27.87
C ALA A 163 -16.68 6.52 -29.37
N GLU A 164 -17.47 5.68 -30.02
CA GLU A 164 -17.22 5.28 -31.41
C GLU A 164 -17.27 6.45 -32.42
N ASP A 165 -18.10 7.46 -32.14
CA ASP A 165 -18.24 8.67 -32.95
C ASP A 165 -17.21 9.77 -32.62
N LYS A 166 -16.31 9.53 -31.66
CA LYS A 166 -15.19 10.41 -31.30
C LYS A 166 -13.85 9.65 -31.37
N PRO A 167 -13.50 9.11 -32.55
CA PRO A 167 -12.23 8.39 -32.71
C PRO A 167 -11.07 9.33 -32.39
N GLY A 168 -10.03 8.81 -31.78
CA GLY A 168 -8.86 9.62 -31.39
C GLY A 168 -9.01 10.37 -30.06
N THR A 169 -10.05 10.12 -29.29
CA THR A 169 -10.28 10.82 -28.01
C THR A 169 -10.53 9.83 -26.87
N ILE A 170 -9.87 10.07 -25.74
CA ILE A 170 -10.19 9.45 -24.47
C ILE A 170 -10.68 10.54 -23.53
N ILE A 171 -11.81 10.33 -22.84
CA ILE A 171 -12.20 11.17 -21.72
C ILE A 171 -12.10 10.37 -20.42
N ALA A 172 -11.57 11.01 -19.38
CA ALA A 172 -11.36 10.37 -18.10
C ALA A 172 -11.70 11.33 -16.95
N ALA A 173 -12.12 10.78 -15.81
CA ALA A 173 -12.38 11.54 -14.61
C ALA A 173 -12.06 10.70 -13.37
N ARG A 174 -11.83 11.38 -12.22
CA ARG A 174 -11.61 10.69 -10.95
C ARG A 174 -12.31 11.35 -9.77
N LYS A 175 -12.59 10.52 -8.77
CA LYS A 175 -12.92 10.90 -7.39
C LYS A 175 -12.49 9.77 -6.46
N ASP A 176 -11.65 10.07 -5.46
CA ASP A 176 -11.12 9.15 -4.44
C ASP A 176 -10.30 7.95 -4.97
N SER A 177 -10.28 7.67 -6.27
CA SER A 177 -9.47 6.63 -6.93
C SER A 177 -8.36 7.27 -7.77
N PRO A 178 -7.08 6.79 -7.69
CA PRO A 178 -5.96 7.45 -8.37
C PRO A 178 -6.05 7.34 -9.89
N LEU A 179 -5.70 8.45 -10.57
CA LEU A 179 -5.60 8.52 -12.03
C LEU A 179 -4.60 9.61 -12.42
N ILE A 180 -3.72 9.31 -13.36
CA ILE A 180 -2.72 10.22 -13.91
C ILE A 180 -2.82 10.27 -15.44
N VAL A 181 -2.36 11.36 -16.02
CA VAL A 181 -2.17 11.51 -17.45
C VAL A 181 -0.69 11.66 -17.75
N GLY A 182 -0.10 10.75 -18.51
CA GLY A 182 1.27 10.85 -19.03
C GLY A 182 1.29 11.67 -20.32
N LEU A 183 2.23 12.61 -20.41
CA LEU A 183 2.39 13.52 -21.53
C LEU A 183 3.53 13.04 -22.43
N GLY A 184 3.25 12.82 -23.71
CA GLY A 184 4.22 12.44 -24.73
C GLY A 184 4.24 13.42 -25.90
N ASP A 185 5.10 13.17 -26.86
CA ASP A 185 5.18 13.93 -28.13
C ASP A 185 4.41 13.18 -29.23
N GLY A 186 3.28 13.72 -29.68
CA GLY A 186 2.37 13.05 -30.61
C GLY A 186 1.64 11.83 -30.02
N GLU A 187 1.69 11.66 -28.73
CA GLU A 187 0.99 10.60 -27.98
C GLU A 187 0.75 10.97 -26.53
N ASN A 188 -0.33 10.49 -25.94
CA ASN A 188 -0.64 10.70 -24.53
C ASN A 188 -1.15 9.41 -23.88
N PHE A 189 -0.95 9.31 -22.58
CA PHE A 189 -1.20 8.13 -21.78
C PHE A 189 -2.15 8.44 -20.63
N LEU A 190 -2.91 7.44 -20.22
CA LEU A 190 -3.69 7.46 -18.99
C LEU A 190 -3.31 6.25 -18.14
N ALA A 191 -3.14 6.41 -16.84
CA ALA A 191 -2.91 5.28 -15.96
C ALA A 191 -3.41 5.53 -14.54
N SER A 192 -3.71 4.44 -13.84
CA SER A 192 -4.02 4.52 -12.40
C SER A 192 -2.76 4.56 -11.53
N ASP A 193 -1.56 4.35 -12.12
CA ASP A 193 -0.28 4.51 -11.42
C ASP A 193 0.87 4.78 -12.41
N ILE A 194 1.87 5.52 -11.95
CA ILE A 194 3.03 5.98 -12.72
C ILE A 194 3.82 4.83 -13.40
N PRO A 195 4.09 3.68 -12.75
CA PRO A 195 4.86 2.59 -13.37
C PRO A 195 4.34 2.11 -14.72
N ALA A 196 3.04 2.28 -14.99
CA ALA A 196 2.42 1.86 -16.25
C ALA A 196 2.89 2.68 -17.46
N VAL A 197 3.23 3.96 -17.25
CA VAL A 197 3.60 4.91 -18.31
C VAL A 197 5.06 5.31 -18.31
N LEU A 198 5.80 4.98 -17.27
CA LEU A 198 7.17 5.45 -17.03
C LEU A 198 8.17 5.05 -18.14
N LYS A 199 7.90 3.96 -18.87
CA LYS A 199 8.70 3.56 -20.04
C LYS A 199 8.58 4.55 -21.20
N TYR A 200 7.47 5.29 -21.29
CA TYR A 200 7.15 6.16 -22.41
C TYR A 200 7.33 7.63 -22.08
N THR A 201 6.99 8.05 -20.86
CA THR A 201 7.13 9.43 -20.41
C THR A 201 7.37 9.52 -18.92
N ARG A 202 8.10 10.57 -18.52
CA ARG A 202 8.31 10.96 -17.11
C ARG A 202 7.46 12.17 -16.71
N ASP A 203 6.81 12.82 -17.66
CA ASP A 203 6.02 14.02 -17.46
C ASP A 203 4.55 13.66 -17.33
N CYS A 204 3.94 14.02 -16.20
CA CYS A 204 2.57 13.62 -15.88
C CYS A 204 1.75 14.78 -15.30
N TYR A 205 0.44 14.77 -15.59
CA TYR A 205 -0.55 15.45 -14.75
C TYR A 205 -1.11 14.46 -13.72
N LEU A 206 -0.99 14.82 -12.44
CA LEU A 206 -1.61 14.07 -11.34
C LEU A 206 -3.03 14.63 -11.14
N LEU A 207 -4.05 13.94 -11.60
CA LEU A 207 -5.43 14.42 -11.50
C LEU A 207 -5.87 14.54 -10.03
N GLU A 208 -6.60 15.60 -9.73
CA GLU A 208 -7.29 15.79 -8.46
C GLU A 208 -8.73 15.32 -8.54
N ASP A 209 -9.38 15.19 -7.38
CA ASP A 209 -10.78 14.78 -7.34
C ASP A 209 -11.67 15.77 -8.09
N ASN A 210 -12.64 15.22 -8.81
CA ASN A 210 -13.56 15.95 -9.66
C ASN A 210 -12.93 16.67 -10.87
N GLN A 211 -11.67 16.36 -11.21
CA GLN A 211 -11.08 16.80 -12.47
C GLN A 211 -11.40 15.80 -13.59
N ILE A 212 -11.60 16.37 -14.79
CA ILE A 212 -11.87 15.65 -16.03
C ILE A 212 -10.70 15.91 -16.97
N ALA A 213 -10.17 14.85 -17.59
CA ALA A 213 -9.14 14.95 -18.62
C ALA A 213 -9.71 14.52 -19.98
N VAL A 214 -9.50 15.33 -21.00
CA VAL A 214 -9.75 14.99 -22.39
C VAL A 214 -8.42 14.87 -23.10
N LEU A 215 -8.11 13.66 -23.57
CA LEU A 215 -6.85 13.31 -24.22
C LEU A 215 -7.08 13.09 -25.71
N THR A 216 -6.25 13.73 -26.51
CA THR A 216 -6.01 13.41 -27.92
C THR A 216 -4.53 13.15 -28.12
N LYS A 217 -4.08 12.72 -29.29
CA LYS A 217 -2.65 12.50 -29.55
C LYS A 217 -1.81 13.77 -29.37
N ASP A 218 -2.37 14.93 -29.72
CA ASP A 218 -1.64 16.20 -29.77
C ASP A 218 -1.89 17.09 -28.53
N ASN A 219 -2.92 16.79 -27.74
CA ASN A 219 -3.31 17.68 -26.63
C ASN A 219 -3.97 16.93 -25.45
N VAL A 220 -3.73 17.46 -24.26
CA VAL A 220 -4.45 17.11 -23.04
C VAL A 220 -5.06 18.37 -22.45
N THR A 221 -6.38 18.37 -22.28
CA THR A 221 -7.10 19.48 -21.62
C THR A 221 -7.78 18.98 -20.36
N LEU A 222 -7.53 19.68 -19.25
CA LEU A 222 -8.15 19.39 -17.96
C LEU A 222 -9.32 20.34 -17.70
N TYR A 223 -10.41 19.82 -17.14
CA TYR A 223 -11.61 20.58 -16.80
C TYR A 223 -12.04 20.30 -15.36
N ASP A 224 -12.72 21.27 -14.76
CA ASP A 224 -13.51 21.08 -13.55
C ASP A 224 -14.96 20.63 -13.90
N THR A 225 -15.78 20.42 -12.87
CA THR A 225 -17.20 20.03 -13.01
C THR A 225 -18.09 21.15 -13.57
N ASP A 226 -17.61 22.38 -13.61
CA ASP A 226 -18.28 23.53 -14.23
C ASP A 226 -17.79 23.77 -15.66
N LYS A 227 -16.96 22.85 -16.19
CA LYS A 227 -16.34 22.87 -17.54
C LYS A 227 -15.34 24.00 -17.76
N ASN A 228 -14.81 24.59 -16.70
CA ASN A 228 -13.71 25.52 -16.83
C ASN A 228 -12.41 24.76 -17.06
N VAL A 229 -11.54 25.31 -17.92
CA VAL A 229 -10.20 24.74 -18.14
C VAL A 229 -9.35 24.95 -16.89
N VAL A 230 -8.80 23.86 -16.39
CA VAL A 230 -7.90 23.83 -15.24
C VAL A 230 -6.46 23.84 -15.74
N LYS A 231 -5.66 24.81 -15.30
CA LYS A 231 -4.21 24.80 -15.51
C LYS A 231 -3.55 24.00 -14.41
N LYS A 232 -2.61 23.13 -14.77
CA LYS A 232 -1.90 22.26 -13.84
C LYS A 232 -0.43 22.20 -14.22
N ASP A 233 0.43 22.20 -13.18
CA ASP A 233 1.86 22.00 -13.37
C ASP A 233 2.18 20.56 -13.73
N VAL A 234 3.19 20.38 -14.57
CA VAL A 234 3.69 19.06 -14.95
C VAL A 234 4.51 18.50 -13.79
N TYR A 235 4.13 17.31 -13.35
CA TYR A 235 4.92 16.54 -12.39
C TYR A 235 5.96 15.71 -13.14
N HIS A 236 7.25 15.97 -12.90
CA HIS A 236 8.34 15.19 -13.48
C HIS A 236 8.76 14.05 -12.54
N VAL A 237 8.70 12.82 -13.02
CA VAL A 237 9.07 11.61 -12.28
C VAL A 237 10.59 11.47 -12.23
N THR A 238 11.16 11.53 -11.03
CA THR A 238 12.62 11.55 -10.79
C THR A 238 13.24 10.17 -10.50
N TRP A 239 12.45 9.16 -10.16
CA TRP A 239 12.95 7.82 -9.87
C TRP A 239 13.10 6.96 -11.13
N ASP A 240 14.02 5.96 -11.08
CA ASP A 240 14.37 5.14 -12.24
C ASP A 240 13.38 4.00 -12.51
N VAL A 241 13.23 3.66 -13.81
CA VAL A 241 12.46 2.50 -14.27
C VAL A 241 12.99 1.20 -13.66
N GLU A 242 14.32 1.08 -13.51
CA GLU A 242 14.99 -0.08 -12.92
C GLU A 242 14.57 -0.33 -11.46
N ALA A 243 14.21 0.73 -10.73
CA ALA A 243 13.69 0.58 -9.37
C ALA A 243 12.41 -0.26 -9.30
N ALA A 244 11.61 -0.28 -10.37
CA ALA A 244 10.41 -1.09 -10.50
C ALA A 244 10.65 -2.44 -11.21
N GLU A 245 11.90 -2.91 -11.28
CA GLU A 245 12.29 -4.20 -11.86
C GLU A 245 12.92 -5.12 -10.80
N LYS A 246 12.96 -6.44 -11.08
CA LYS A 246 13.49 -7.43 -10.13
C LYS A 246 15.02 -7.40 -9.97
N CYS A 247 15.74 -6.79 -10.88
CA CYS A 247 17.21 -6.61 -10.81
C CYS A 247 17.99 -7.89 -10.48
N GLY A 248 17.58 -9.04 -11.04
CA GLY A 248 18.23 -10.34 -10.83
C GLY A 248 17.71 -11.15 -9.64
N TYR A 249 16.85 -10.61 -8.81
CA TYR A 249 16.17 -11.36 -7.76
C TYR A 249 15.05 -12.24 -8.33
N GLU A 250 14.76 -13.35 -7.67
CA GLU A 250 13.69 -14.25 -8.09
C GLU A 250 12.31 -13.58 -7.91
N HIS A 251 12.13 -12.85 -6.80
CA HIS A 251 10.89 -12.17 -6.41
C HIS A 251 11.12 -10.71 -6.05
N PHE A 252 10.10 -9.86 -6.24
CA PHE A 252 10.13 -8.47 -5.77
C PHE A 252 10.29 -8.40 -4.25
N MET A 253 9.57 -9.23 -3.49
CA MET A 253 9.69 -9.25 -2.04
C MET A 253 11.13 -9.52 -1.58
N GLN A 254 11.84 -10.44 -2.22
CA GLN A 254 13.24 -10.73 -1.92
C GLN A 254 14.13 -9.49 -2.16
N LYS A 255 13.95 -8.83 -3.30
CA LYS A 255 14.63 -7.57 -3.61
C LYS A 255 14.33 -6.50 -2.56
N GLU A 256 13.07 -6.31 -2.23
CA GLU A 256 12.60 -5.28 -1.30
C GLU A 256 13.08 -5.52 0.14
N ILE A 257 13.23 -6.80 0.56
CA ILE A 257 13.92 -7.14 1.81
C ILE A 257 15.39 -6.71 1.75
N ALA A 258 16.08 -6.97 0.63
CA ALA A 258 17.49 -6.59 0.45
C ALA A 258 17.69 -5.07 0.29
N GLU A 259 16.68 -4.32 -0.11
CA GLU A 259 16.73 -2.85 -0.25
C GLU A 259 16.52 -2.08 1.06
N GLN A 260 16.17 -2.74 2.16
CA GLN A 260 15.86 -2.06 3.44
C GLN A 260 17.01 -1.20 3.97
N PRO A 261 18.29 -1.61 3.90
CA PRO A 261 19.41 -0.74 4.30
C PRO A 261 19.38 0.60 3.57
N LYS A 262 19.21 0.56 2.24
CA LYS A 262 19.13 1.77 1.42
C LYS A 262 17.90 2.60 1.75
N ALA A 263 16.73 1.98 1.89
CA ALA A 263 15.48 2.67 2.18
C ALA A 263 15.53 3.42 3.52
N ILE A 264 16.12 2.81 4.55
CA ILE A 264 16.32 3.45 5.86
C ILE A 264 17.34 4.58 5.75
N HIS A 265 18.49 4.35 5.08
CA HIS A 265 19.49 5.38 4.86
C HIS A 265 18.91 6.61 4.16
N ASP A 266 18.20 6.42 3.05
CA ASP A 266 17.64 7.50 2.24
C ASP A 266 16.51 8.25 3.00
N THR A 267 15.85 7.60 3.93
CA THR A 267 14.85 8.21 4.81
C THR A 267 15.50 9.05 5.92
N LEU A 268 16.59 8.56 6.52
CA LEU A 268 17.26 9.20 7.66
C LEU A 268 18.22 10.31 7.24
N SER A 269 19.05 10.07 6.24
CA SER A 269 20.20 10.94 5.92
C SER A 269 19.84 12.40 5.59
N PRO A 270 18.74 12.72 4.89
CA PRO A 270 18.34 14.11 4.66
C PRO A 270 17.92 14.86 5.92
N ARG A 271 17.52 14.11 6.97
CA ARG A 271 16.91 14.62 8.19
C ARG A 271 17.81 14.54 9.43
N ILE A 272 19.06 14.09 9.26
CA ILE A 272 20.08 14.10 10.31
C ILE A 272 21.26 14.93 9.81
N LYS A 273 21.52 16.06 10.48
CA LYS A 273 22.62 16.99 10.14
C LYS A 273 23.44 17.26 11.41
N ASP A 274 24.74 17.05 11.34
CA ASP A 274 25.68 17.29 12.46
C ASP A 274 25.24 16.61 13.76
N GLY A 275 24.68 15.39 13.66
CA GLY A 275 24.19 14.62 14.82
C GLY A 275 22.90 15.16 15.44
N ARG A 276 22.14 15.95 14.70
CA ARG A 276 20.86 16.53 15.13
C ARG A 276 19.74 16.21 14.16
N VAL A 277 18.55 15.97 14.68
CA VAL A 277 17.36 15.74 13.87
C VAL A 277 16.82 17.08 13.36
N SER A 278 16.57 17.16 12.05
CA SER A 278 15.95 18.29 11.36
C SER A 278 14.92 17.76 10.37
N ILE A 279 13.64 18.03 10.63
CA ILE A 279 12.51 17.62 9.79
C ILE A 279 11.86 18.88 9.23
N PRO A 280 12.36 19.43 8.11
CA PRO A 280 11.84 20.69 7.56
C PRO A 280 10.37 20.57 7.09
N GLU A 281 9.91 19.36 6.81
CA GLU A 281 8.53 19.07 6.42
C GLU A 281 7.53 19.18 7.57
N LEU A 282 8.00 19.16 8.83
CA LEU A 282 7.16 19.27 10.02
C LEU A 282 7.04 20.74 10.43
N THR A 283 5.84 21.29 10.35
CA THR A 283 5.58 22.70 10.68
C THR A 283 5.25 22.94 12.16
N LEU A 284 5.10 21.85 12.97
CA LEU A 284 4.86 21.97 14.42
C LEU A 284 6.03 22.65 15.13
N THR A 285 5.72 23.74 15.83
CA THR A 285 6.66 24.46 16.69
C THR A 285 6.94 23.69 17.98
N ASP A 286 8.04 24.04 18.67
CA ASP A 286 8.35 23.44 19.99
C ASP A 286 7.23 23.70 21.01
N GLU A 287 6.58 24.87 20.94
CA GLU A 287 5.47 25.21 21.84
C GLU A 287 4.23 24.35 21.56
N GLU A 288 3.89 24.16 20.30
CA GLU A 288 2.79 23.26 19.93
C GLU A 288 3.06 21.83 20.36
N ILE A 289 4.28 21.31 20.14
CA ILE A 289 4.68 19.97 20.58
C ILE A 289 4.58 19.80 22.09
N LYS A 290 5.02 20.79 22.89
CA LYS A 290 4.90 20.78 24.35
C LYS A 290 3.45 20.72 24.83
N ASN A 291 2.53 21.28 24.06
CA ASN A 291 1.13 21.36 24.40
C ASN A 291 0.28 20.22 23.79
N ILE A 292 0.89 19.24 23.12
CA ILE A 292 0.17 18.05 22.63
C ILE A 292 -0.43 17.29 23.82
N GLY A 293 -1.76 17.18 23.85
CA GLY A 293 -2.47 16.39 24.85
C GLY A 293 -2.37 14.90 24.59
N LYS A 294 -2.52 14.50 23.33
CA LYS A 294 -2.46 13.12 22.87
C LYS A 294 -2.05 13.03 21.39
N ILE A 295 -1.34 11.98 21.05
CA ILE A 295 -1.07 11.55 19.68
C ILE A 295 -2.02 10.41 19.33
N HIS A 296 -2.86 10.60 18.31
CA HIS A 296 -3.63 9.53 17.69
C HIS A 296 -2.86 8.99 16.50
N ILE A 297 -2.57 7.69 16.46
CA ILE A 297 -1.83 7.05 15.37
C ILE A 297 -2.80 6.13 14.65
N VAL A 298 -3.06 6.38 13.37
CA VAL A 298 -4.12 5.67 12.64
C VAL A 298 -3.59 5.10 11.33
N ALA A 299 -3.81 3.81 11.11
CA ALA A 299 -3.33 3.10 9.92
C ALA A 299 -4.06 1.76 9.72
N CYS A 300 -3.70 1.03 8.65
CA CYS A 300 -4.15 -0.33 8.34
C CYS A 300 -2.97 -1.29 8.19
N GLY A 301 -3.17 -2.57 8.52
CA GLY A 301 -2.21 -3.65 8.25
C GLY A 301 -0.82 -3.40 8.84
N SER A 302 0.24 -3.60 8.04
CA SER A 302 1.63 -3.37 8.48
C SER A 302 1.89 -1.95 8.97
N ALA A 303 1.26 -0.94 8.36
CA ALA A 303 1.37 0.44 8.81
C ALA A 303 0.75 0.64 10.20
N TRP A 304 -0.31 -0.09 10.55
CA TRP A 304 -0.86 -0.10 11.90
C TRP A 304 0.13 -0.73 12.90
N HIS A 305 0.88 -1.78 12.50
CA HIS A 305 1.94 -2.35 13.35
C HIS A 305 3.10 -1.37 13.58
N VAL A 306 3.43 -0.53 12.58
CA VAL A 306 4.33 0.63 12.81
C VAL A 306 3.74 1.55 13.87
N GLY A 307 2.44 1.84 13.81
CA GLY A 307 1.73 2.63 14.82
C GLY A 307 1.81 2.00 16.21
N MET A 308 1.68 0.66 16.31
CA MET A 308 1.83 -0.07 17.56
C MET A 308 3.25 0.09 18.17
N ALA A 309 4.29 0.04 17.34
CA ALA A 309 5.65 0.33 17.79
C ALA A 309 5.82 1.82 18.17
N ALA A 310 5.28 2.71 17.33
CA ALA A 310 5.36 4.16 17.54
C ALA A 310 4.76 4.59 18.88
N LYS A 311 3.66 3.99 19.31
CA LYS A 311 3.07 4.24 20.63
C LYS A 311 4.08 4.05 21.75
N TYR A 312 4.76 2.90 21.81
CA TYR A 312 5.77 2.64 22.83
C TYR A 312 6.94 3.62 22.73
N ILE A 313 7.38 3.95 21.53
CA ILE A 313 8.51 4.83 21.26
C ILE A 313 8.22 6.26 21.72
N PHE A 314 7.05 6.84 21.32
CA PHE A 314 6.68 8.20 21.75
C PHE A 314 6.44 8.28 23.25
N GLU A 315 5.80 7.28 23.86
CA GLU A 315 5.56 7.26 25.30
C GLU A 315 6.85 7.10 26.11
N ASP A 316 7.82 6.31 25.61
CA ASP A 316 9.13 6.16 26.27
C ASP A 316 9.99 7.41 26.11
N MET A 317 10.15 7.92 24.89
CA MET A 317 11.10 8.99 24.57
C MET A 317 10.56 10.39 24.84
N ALA A 318 9.31 10.68 24.44
CA ALA A 318 8.72 12.01 24.52
C ALA A 318 7.74 12.19 25.66
N ARG A 319 7.33 11.12 26.32
CA ARG A 319 6.34 11.10 27.43
C ARG A 319 5.00 11.73 27.04
N ILE A 320 4.63 11.66 25.77
CA ILE A 320 3.35 12.13 25.24
C ILE A 320 2.42 10.91 25.12
N PRO A 321 1.19 10.96 25.69
CA PRO A 321 0.23 9.87 25.58
C PRO A 321 -0.10 9.55 24.11
N CYS A 322 -0.07 8.27 23.75
CA CYS A 322 -0.36 7.80 22.39
C CYS A 322 -1.46 6.75 22.39
N GLU A 323 -2.33 6.84 21.39
CA GLU A 323 -3.34 5.82 21.12
C GLU A 323 -3.20 5.38 19.64
N THR A 324 -3.21 4.08 19.42
CA THR A 324 -3.09 3.51 18.07
C THR A 324 -4.39 2.81 17.70
N ASP A 325 -4.99 3.20 16.59
CA ASP A 325 -6.25 2.66 16.10
C ASP A 325 -6.11 2.05 14.70
N LEU A 326 -6.92 1.02 14.44
CA LEU A 326 -7.22 0.61 13.08
C LEU A 326 -8.06 1.70 12.39
N ALA A 327 -7.67 2.10 11.18
CA ALA A 327 -8.35 3.19 10.48
C ALA A 327 -9.83 2.86 10.18
N SER A 328 -10.14 1.59 9.88
CA SER A 328 -11.52 1.10 9.71
C SER A 328 -12.39 1.32 10.94
N GLU A 329 -11.84 1.20 12.14
CA GLU A 329 -12.57 1.39 13.39
C GLU A 329 -12.61 2.87 13.80
N PHE A 330 -11.48 3.58 13.63
CA PHE A 330 -11.35 5.00 14.00
C PHE A 330 -12.40 5.86 13.29
N ARG A 331 -12.64 5.65 12.00
CA ARG A 331 -13.56 6.43 11.19
C ARG A 331 -15.04 6.35 11.65
N TYR A 332 -15.41 5.27 12.35
CA TYR A 332 -16.81 5.02 12.74
C TYR A 332 -17.08 5.11 14.24
N ARG A 333 -16.03 5.03 15.08
CA ARG A 333 -16.22 5.05 16.53
C ARG A 333 -16.45 6.44 17.14
N ASP A 334 -16.49 7.50 16.34
CA ASP A 334 -16.59 8.90 16.79
C ASP A 334 -15.46 9.26 17.79
N PRO A 335 -14.19 9.29 17.35
CA PRO A 335 -13.04 9.41 18.24
C PRO A 335 -13.04 10.72 19.03
N ILE A 336 -12.63 10.63 20.31
CA ILE A 336 -12.52 11.81 21.18
C ILE A 336 -11.20 12.50 20.89
N ILE A 337 -11.26 13.61 20.17
CA ILE A 337 -10.13 14.47 19.83
C ILE A 337 -10.30 15.82 20.52
N LYS A 338 -9.26 16.28 21.20
CA LYS A 338 -9.22 17.57 21.88
C LYS A 338 -8.40 18.58 21.11
N LYS A 339 -8.64 19.84 21.37
CA LYS A 339 -7.81 20.92 20.81
C LYS A 339 -6.34 20.73 21.25
N GLY A 340 -5.43 20.72 20.30
CA GLY A 340 -4.00 20.49 20.53
C GLY A 340 -3.58 19.02 20.40
N ASP A 341 -4.52 18.06 20.26
CA ASP A 341 -4.18 16.71 19.86
C ASP A 341 -3.72 16.69 18.40
N ILE A 342 -2.83 15.76 18.06
CA ILE A 342 -2.40 15.52 16.69
C ILE A 342 -2.81 14.12 16.24
N CYS A 343 -3.00 13.95 14.94
CA CYS A 343 -3.22 12.66 14.32
C CYS A 343 -2.07 12.33 13.37
N ILE A 344 -1.35 11.23 13.62
CA ILE A 344 -0.35 10.70 12.71
C ILE A 344 -1.01 9.59 11.89
N VAL A 345 -1.10 9.78 10.58
CA VAL A 345 -1.61 8.76 9.66
C VAL A 345 -0.46 8.11 8.91
N ILE A 346 -0.45 6.79 8.82
CA ILE A 346 0.64 6.04 8.19
C ILE A 346 0.06 5.21 7.03
N SER A 347 0.61 5.39 5.82
CA SER A 347 0.21 4.63 4.64
C SER A 347 1.34 4.57 3.63
N GLN A 348 1.70 3.37 3.15
CA GLN A 348 2.71 3.23 2.10
C GLN A 348 2.24 3.91 0.80
N SER A 349 1.03 3.58 0.34
CA SER A 349 0.48 4.09 -0.92
C SER A 349 -0.07 5.52 -0.82
N GLY A 350 -0.47 5.95 0.38
CA GLY A 350 -1.20 7.20 0.58
C GLY A 350 -2.60 7.22 -0.06
N GLU A 351 -3.13 6.04 -0.42
CA GLU A 351 -4.43 5.87 -1.10
C GLU A 351 -5.34 4.86 -0.38
N THR A 352 -4.99 4.43 0.83
CA THR A 352 -5.80 3.48 1.61
C THR A 352 -7.10 4.16 2.04
N ALA A 353 -8.25 3.63 1.60
CA ALA A 353 -9.55 4.26 1.78
C ALA A 353 -9.88 4.56 3.25
N ASP A 354 -9.73 3.56 4.14
CA ASP A 354 -10.00 3.74 5.56
C ASP A 354 -9.06 4.76 6.21
N THR A 355 -7.77 4.76 5.85
CA THR A 355 -6.79 5.71 6.38
C THR A 355 -7.10 7.13 5.92
N LEU A 356 -7.54 7.31 4.68
CA LEU A 356 -7.97 8.60 4.14
C LEU A 356 -9.23 9.10 4.84
N ALA A 357 -10.22 8.22 5.07
CA ALA A 357 -11.42 8.58 5.80
C ALA A 357 -11.12 8.95 7.26
N ALA A 358 -10.22 8.21 7.92
CA ALA A 358 -9.78 8.51 9.28
C ALA A 358 -9.02 9.85 9.36
N LEU A 359 -8.21 10.20 8.36
CA LEU A 359 -7.59 11.52 8.22
C LEU A 359 -8.65 12.62 8.20
N ARG A 360 -9.66 12.47 7.32
CA ARG A 360 -10.75 13.44 7.17
C ARG A 360 -11.56 13.59 8.46
N GLU A 361 -11.84 12.47 9.14
CA GLU A 361 -12.50 12.47 10.46
C GLU A 361 -11.68 13.22 11.51
N ALA A 362 -10.36 12.95 11.59
CA ALA A 362 -9.48 13.65 12.53
C ALA A 362 -9.45 15.16 12.27
N LYS A 363 -9.34 15.58 11.00
CA LYS A 363 -9.37 17.00 10.61
C LYS A 363 -10.71 17.67 10.92
N SER A 364 -11.84 16.98 10.67
CA SER A 364 -13.18 17.51 10.98
C SER A 364 -13.36 17.83 12.46
N LYS A 365 -12.65 17.09 13.33
CA LYS A 365 -12.63 17.29 14.79
C LYS A 365 -11.54 18.28 15.27
N GLY A 366 -10.75 18.83 14.35
CA GLY A 366 -9.77 19.88 14.64
C GLY A 366 -8.38 19.37 15.05
N ALA A 367 -8.05 18.10 14.82
CA ALA A 367 -6.67 17.63 14.94
C ALA A 367 -5.81 18.16 13.80
N LYS A 368 -4.56 18.49 14.08
CA LYS A 368 -3.54 18.64 13.04
C LYS A 368 -3.06 17.27 12.59
N VAL A 369 -3.04 17.05 11.28
CA VAL A 369 -2.70 15.75 10.70
C VAL A 369 -1.30 15.77 10.12
N VAL A 370 -0.46 14.85 10.61
CA VAL A 370 0.88 14.55 10.09
C VAL A 370 0.83 13.20 9.38
N SER A 371 1.19 13.14 8.11
CA SER A 371 1.22 11.88 7.37
C SER A 371 2.63 11.35 7.14
N ILE A 372 2.76 10.02 7.24
CA ILE A 372 3.96 9.25 6.86
C ILE A 372 3.57 8.42 5.63
N VAL A 373 4.04 8.81 4.45
CA VAL A 373 3.68 8.18 3.18
C VAL A 373 4.90 7.96 2.30
N ASN A 374 4.83 6.99 1.37
CA ASN A 374 5.91 6.76 0.43
C ASN A 374 5.62 7.33 -0.96
N VAL A 375 4.35 7.33 -1.39
CA VAL A 375 3.96 7.80 -2.72
C VAL A 375 3.74 9.31 -2.70
N VAL A 376 4.57 10.01 -3.48
CA VAL A 376 4.49 11.47 -3.63
C VAL A 376 3.16 11.87 -4.27
N ALA A 377 2.59 12.97 -3.77
CA ALA A 377 1.33 13.53 -4.25
C ALA A 377 0.13 12.56 -4.19
N SER A 378 0.18 11.53 -3.34
CA SER A 378 -0.98 10.71 -3.01
C SER A 378 -2.09 11.52 -2.34
N THR A 379 -3.30 10.97 -2.30
CA THR A 379 -4.46 11.69 -1.73
C THR A 379 -4.24 12.03 -0.24
N ILE A 380 -3.73 11.08 0.56
CA ILE A 380 -3.37 11.34 1.96
C ILE A 380 -2.34 12.46 2.06
N ALA A 381 -1.31 12.46 1.19
CA ALA A 381 -0.28 13.51 1.21
C ALA A 381 -0.89 14.90 0.92
N ARG A 382 -1.79 15.01 -0.07
CA ARG A 382 -2.42 16.30 -0.42
C ARG A 382 -3.38 16.83 0.64
N GLU A 383 -4.02 15.95 1.39
CA GLU A 383 -5.01 16.33 2.40
C GLU A 383 -4.41 16.52 3.80
N SER A 384 -3.18 16.12 4.04
CA SER A 384 -2.49 16.30 5.32
C SER A 384 -1.99 17.73 5.53
N ASP A 385 -1.81 18.12 6.79
CA ASP A 385 -1.23 19.42 7.13
C ASP A 385 0.30 19.40 7.01
N ASP A 386 0.93 18.29 7.43
CA ASP A 386 2.36 18.03 7.25
C ASP A 386 2.55 16.64 6.62
N VAL A 387 3.52 16.50 5.72
CA VAL A 387 3.78 15.26 4.98
C VAL A 387 5.25 14.88 5.09
N ILE A 388 5.53 13.68 5.61
CA ILE A 388 6.88 13.14 5.69
C ILE A 388 6.98 11.93 4.78
N TYR A 389 7.75 12.07 3.70
CA TYR A 389 7.98 10.98 2.74
C TYR A 389 9.06 10.01 3.22
N THR A 390 8.85 8.71 3.07
CA THR A 390 9.75 7.65 3.53
C THR A 390 10.92 7.37 2.58
N MET A 391 10.95 7.94 1.39
CA MET A 391 12.01 7.78 0.38
C MET A 391 12.41 6.31 0.09
N ALA A 392 11.49 5.35 0.30
CA ALA A 392 11.77 3.92 0.12
C ALA A 392 11.76 3.48 -1.37
N GLY A 393 11.41 4.40 -2.29
CA GLY A 393 11.21 4.06 -3.70
C GLY A 393 9.96 3.17 -3.92
N PRO A 394 9.73 2.69 -5.14
CA PRO A 394 8.57 1.86 -5.44
C PRO A 394 8.66 0.51 -4.71
N GLU A 395 7.56 0.07 -4.12
CA GLU A 395 7.39 -1.23 -3.48
C GLU A 395 6.27 -1.99 -4.20
N ILE A 396 6.61 -3.09 -4.86
CA ILE A 396 5.75 -3.80 -5.82
C ILE A 396 5.13 -5.06 -5.21
N ALA A 397 5.90 -5.81 -4.39
CA ALA A 397 5.36 -6.97 -3.67
C ALA A 397 4.15 -6.56 -2.83
N VAL A 398 3.09 -7.37 -2.85
CA VAL A 398 1.85 -7.05 -2.11
C VAL A 398 2.12 -6.96 -0.62
N ALA A 399 2.84 -7.91 -0.05
CA ALA A 399 3.27 -7.87 1.34
C ALA A 399 4.35 -6.80 1.54
N THR A 400 4.09 -5.82 2.39
CA THR A 400 4.99 -4.70 2.69
C THR A 400 6.22 -5.17 3.46
N THR A 401 7.41 -4.69 3.07
CA THR A 401 8.69 -4.97 3.74
C THR A 401 9.52 -3.70 3.96
N LYS A 402 10.15 -3.14 2.92
CA LYS A 402 11.02 -1.95 3.04
C LYS A 402 10.26 -0.69 3.46
N ALA A 403 8.99 -0.56 3.06
CA ALA A 403 8.19 0.58 3.48
C ALA A 403 7.90 0.55 4.99
N PHE A 404 7.69 -0.63 5.59
CA PHE A 404 7.56 -0.79 7.04
C PHE A 404 8.80 -0.25 7.78
N SER A 405 10.00 -0.67 7.36
CA SER A 405 11.26 -0.22 7.96
C SER A 405 11.52 1.27 7.76
N ALA A 406 11.18 1.81 6.59
CA ALA A 406 11.29 3.24 6.33
C ALA A 406 10.27 4.08 7.13
N GLN A 407 9.06 3.56 7.37
CA GLN A 407 8.07 4.19 8.24
C GLN A 407 8.55 4.22 9.70
N LEU A 408 9.17 3.13 10.21
CA LEU A 408 9.80 3.11 11.52
C LEU A 408 10.91 4.17 11.62
N ALA A 409 11.75 4.32 10.59
CA ALA A 409 12.80 5.35 10.56
C ALA A 409 12.22 6.77 10.74
N VAL A 410 11.08 7.08 10.10
CA VAL A 410 10.38 8.36 10.30
C VAL A 410 9.84 8.48 11.72
N VAL A 411 9.28 7.40 12.29
CA VAL A 411 8.80 7.39 13.69
C VAL A 411 9.93 7.72 14.65
N TYR A 412 11.13 7.17 14.46
CA TYR A 412 12.29 7.49 15.29
C TYR A 412 12.69 8.97 15.21
N LEU A 413 12.71 9.52 14.00
CA LEU A 413 13.01 10.95 13.79
C LEU A 413 11.99 11.84 14.51
N LEU A 414 10.69 11.53 14.37
CA LEU A 414 9.62 12.28 15.04
C LEU A 414 9.72 12.17 16.56
N ALA A 415 10.00 10.98 17.09
CA ALA A 415 10.13 10.77 18.54
C ALA A 415 11.33 11.55 19.12
N LEU A 416 12.48 11.56 18.45
CA LEU A 416 13.63 12.38 18.81
C LEU A 416 13.31 13.88 18.77
N ARG A 417 12.65 14.32 17.69
CA ARG A 417 12.22 15.72 17.54
C ARG A 417 11.27 16.17 18.64
N PHE A 418 10.31 15.31 19.00
CA PHE A 418 9.34 15.60 20.05
C PHE A 418 9.98 15.56 21.43
N SER A 419 10.83 14.55 21.70
CA SER A 419 11.59 14.44 22.95
C SER A 419 12.46 15.68 23.20
N LYS A 420 13.09 16.21 22.15
CA LYS A 420 13.86 17.44 22.22
C LYS A 420 12.98 18.66 22.53
N ALA A 421 11.85 18.80 21.84
CA ALA A 421 10.93 19.91 22.07
C ALA A 421 10.39 19.95 23.50
N VAL A 422 10.04 18.80 24.06
CA VAL A 422 9.56 18.71 25.47
C VAL A 422 10.68 18.78 26.49
N GLY A 423 11.95 18.89 26.07
CA GLY A 423 13.11 19.07 26.96
C GLY A 423 13.62 17.80 27.61
N LEU A 424 13.27 16.61 27.10
CA LEU A 424 13.71 15.31 27.64
C LEU A 424 14.95 14.75 26.94
N LEU A 425 15.38 15.35 25.82
CA LEU A 425 16.53 14.89 25.04
C LEU A 425 17.67 15.90 25.10
N PRO A 426 18.71 15.71 25.94
CA PRO A 426 19.92 16.50 25.94
C PRO A 426 20.68 16.38 24.60
N GLU A 427 21.42 17.41 24.22
CA GLU A 427 22.13 17.47 22.94
C GLU A 427 23.12 16.31 22.74
N GLU A 428 23.86 15.94 23.76
CA GLU A 428 24.83 14.80 23.67
C GLU A 428 24.11 13.47 23.45
N ARG A 429 22.96 13.27 24.12
CA ARG A 429 22.15 12.05 23.90
C ARG A 429 21.51 12.03 22.51
N GLU A 430 21.10 13.19 21.98
CA GLU A 430 20.63 13.30 20.59
C GLU A 430 21.71 12.84 19.60
N LYS A 431 22.97 13.28 19.80
CA LYS A 431 24.09 12.88 18.95
C LYS A 431 24.39 11.38 19.04
N GLU A 432 24.32 10.80 20.22
CA GLU A 432 24.47 9.35 20.40
C GLU A 432 23.39 8.58 19.65
N LEU A 433 22.12 8.91 19.88
CA LEU A 433 20.99 8.22 19.27
C LEU A 433 20.95 8.39 17.74
N THR A 434 21.26 9.57 17.24
CA THR A 434 21.34 9.78 15.78
C THR A 434 22.49 9.00 15.15
N LYS A 435 23.62 8.83 15.86
CA LYS A 435 24.71 7.96 15.43
C LYS A 435 24.26 6.50 15.38
N GLU A 436 23.56 6.01 16.41
CA GLU A 436 23.01 4.65 16.41
C GLU A 436 22.00 4.45 15.27
N LEU A 437 21.09 5.41 15.01
CA LEU A 437 20.18 5.36 13.87
C LEU A 437 20.91 5.24 12.53
N MET A 438 21.98 6.00 12.34
CA MET A 438 22.80 5.93 11.11
C MET A 438 23.61 4.63 10.98
N CYS A 439 23.72 3.83 12.04
CA CYS A 439 24.29 2.49 11.98
C CYS A 439 23.30 1.40 11.57
N LEU A 440 21.98 1.64 11.69
CA LEU A 440 20.95 0.64 11.35
C LEU A 440 21.10 0.05 9.95
N PRO A 441 21.37 0.84 8.87
CA PRO A 441 21.55 0.27 7.54
C PRO A 441 22.64 -0.83 7.51
N SER A 442 23.81 -0.58 8.07
CA SER A 442 24.91 -1.55 8.09
C SER A 442 24.61 -2.76 8.98
N GLN A 443 23.89 -2.57 10.08
CA GLN A 443 23.46 -3.67 10.94
C GLN A 443 22.45 -4.57 10.20
N ILE A 444 21.53 -4.00 9.41
CA ILE A 444 20.59 -4.75 8.60
C ILE A 444 21.31 -5.49 7.48
N GLU A 445 22.31 -4.88 6.80
CA GLU A 445 23.13 -5.58 5.82
C GLU A 445 23.78 -6.84 6.41
N ASN A 446 24.26 -6.76 7.65
CA ASN A 446 24.81 -7.93 8.36
C ASN A 446 23.74 -9.00 8.63
N LEU A 447 22.50 -8.60 8.97
CA LEU A 447 21.39 -9.53 9.19
C LEU A 447 20.94 -10.23 7.89
N LEU A 448 21.08 -9.60 6.73
CA LEU A 448 20.80 -10.23 5.44
C LEU A 448 21.73 -11.43 5.16
N ASN A 449 22.91 -11.50 5.79
CA ASN A 449 23.80 -12.66 5.71
C ASN A 449 23.24 -13.92 6.42
N LEU A 450 22.21 -13.78 7.27
CA LEU A 450 21.52 -14.91 7.90
C LEU A 450 20.53 -15.63 6.96
N THR A 451 20.47 -15.22 5.70
CA THR A 451 19.48 -15.72 4.72
C THR A 451 19.49 -17.25 4.61
N ASP A 452 20.67 -17.88 4.49
CA ASP A 452 20.78 -19.34 4.35
C ASP A 452 20.42 -20.09 5.64
N GLU A 453 20.75 -19.52 6.80
CA GLU A 453 20.36 -20.06 8.10
C GLU A 453 18.83 -20.02 8.26
N LEU A 454 18.21 -18.89 7.97
CA LEU A 454 16.76 -18.70 8.05
C LEU A 454 16.01 -19.53 7.01
N LYS A 455 16.60 -19.78 5.85
CA LYS A 455 16.08 -20.71 4.85
C LYS A 455 16.08 -22.14 5.40
N THR A 456 17.17 -22.54 6.04
CA THR A 456 17.28 -23.88 6.69
C THR A 456 16.25 -24.01 7.82
N LEU A 457 16.08 -22.95 8.61
CA LEU A 457 15.06 -22.90 9.66
C LEU A 457 13.64 -23.04 9.06
N ALA A 458 13.34 -22.35 7.98
CA ALA A 458 12.06 -22.44 7.29
C ALA A 458 11.78 -23.87 6.79
N HIS A 459 12.78 -24.60 6.30
CA HIS A 459 12.63 -26.02 5.91
C HIS A 459 12.16 -26.89 7.09
N LYS A 460 12.63 -26.63 8.31
CA LYS A 460 12.23 -27.39 9.51
C LYS A 460 10.76 -27.22 9.84
N TYR A 461 10.18 -26.05 9.59
CA TYR A 461 8.83 -25.68 10.01
C TYR A 461 7.82 -25.53 8.86
N VAL A 462 8.21 -25.77 7.60
CA VAL A 462 7.35 -25.59 6.42
C VAL A 462 6.05 -26.42 6.44
N GLY A 463 6.05 -27.55 7.15
CA GLY A 463 4.89 -28.42 7.31
C GLY A 463 3.92 -27.99 8.42
N SER A 464 4.20 -26.91 9.15
CA SER A 464 3.34 -26.47 10.24
C SER A 464 2.08 -25.79 9.72
N ASP A 465 0.94 -26.12 10.32
CA ASP A 465 -0.34 -25.46 10.01
C ASP A 465 -0.55 -24.18 10.83
N ASN A 466 0.02 -24.12 12.01
CA ASN A 466 -0.10 -23.00 12.94
C ASN A 466 1.29 -22.58 13.45
N VAL A 467 1.50 -21.25 13.59
CA VAL A 467 2.70 -20.68 14.22
C VAL A 467 2.27 -19.55 15.14
N PHE A 468 2.74 -19.58 16.39
CA PHE A 468 2.51 -18.51 17.34
C PHE A 468 3.71 -17.57 17.42
N PHE A 469 3.44 -16.28 17.56
CA PHE A 469 4.44 -15.28 17.85
C PHE A 469 4.19 -14.68 19.23
N ILE A 470 5.22 -14.54 20.04
CA ILE A 470 5.10 -13.94 21.36
C ILE A 470 6.18 -12.88 21.59
N GLY A 471 5.83 -11.81 22.31
CA GLY A 471 6.75 -10.75 22.69
C GLY A 471 6.15 -9.86 23.78
N ARG A 472 6.94 -8.92 24.31
CA ARG A 472 6.47 -7.93 25.26
C ARG A 472 6.87 -6.51 24.84
N GLY A 473 5.97 -5.53 25.03
CA GLY A 473 6.24 -4.15 24.65
C GLY A 473 6.52 -4.02 23.14
N LEU A 474 7.64 -3.45 22.76
CA LEU A 474 8.06 -3.31 21.37
C LEU A 474 8.22 -4.66 20.65
N ASP A 475 8.70 -5.68 21.35
CA ASP A 475 8.81 -7.04 20.80
C ASP A 475 7.45 -7.64 20.43
N TYR A 476 6.38 -7.31 21.19
CA TYR A 476 5.02 -7.69 20.83
C TYR A 476 4.54 -6.98 19.56
N ALA A 477 4.81 -5.67 19.44
CA ALA A 477 4.46 -4.92 18.23
C ALA A 477 5.11 -5.52 16.97
N ILE A 478 6.35 -5.98 17.06
CA ILE A 478 7.06 -6.62 15.94
C ILE A 478 6.59 -8.06 15.72
N SER A 479 6.21 -8.77 16.78
CA SER A 479 5.58 -10.10 16.67
C SER A 479 4.29 -10.06 15.85
N LEU A 480 3.48 -8.98 15.98
CA LEU A 480 2.29 -8.76 15.13
C LEU A 480 2.66 -8.69 13.64
N GLU A 481 3.73 -7.96 13.30
CA GLU A 481 4.20 -7.85 11.92
C GLU A 481 4.75 -9.16 11.38
N GLY A 482 5.57 -9.87 12.15
CA GLY A 482 6.08 -11.20 11.77
C GLY A 482 4.97 -12.21 11.50
N SER A 483 3.96 -12.25 12.37
CA SER A 483 2.76 -13.07 12.19
C SER A 483 1.97 -12.67 10.94
N LEU A 484 1.80 -11.36 10.68
CA LEU A 484 1.11 -10.88 9.48
C LEU A 484 1.86 -11.32 8.22
N LYS A 485 3.17 -11.10 8.14
CA LYS A 485 3.97 -11.51 6.98
C LYS A 485 3.83 -13.00 6.70
N LEU A 486 3.92 -13.85 7.74
CA LEU A 486 3.81 -15.29 7.58
C LEU A 486 2.44 -15.68 7.00
N LYS A 487 1.34 -15.18 7.57
CA LYS A 487 -0.01 -15.54 7.11
C LYS A 487 -0.34 -15.02 5.71
N GLU A 488 0.12 -13.81 5.36
CA GLU A 488 -0.16 -13.18 4.07
C GLU A 488 0.39 -13.98 2.89
N ILE A 489 1.62 -14.48 3.00
CA ILE A 489 2.34 -15.04 1.85
C ILE A 489 2.44 -16.57 1.86
N SER A 490 2.40 -17.22 3.04
CA SER A 490 2.50 -18.68 3.17
C SER A 490 1.17 -19.38 3.41
N TYR A 491 0.13 -18.60 3.78
CA TYR A 491 -1.20 -19.07 4.16
C TYR A 491 -1.22 -19.98 5.40
N ILE A 492 -0.14 -19.98 6.18
CA ILE A 492 -0.08 -20.62 7.49
C ILE A 492 -0.89 -19.77 8.46
N HIS A 493 -1.76 -20.39 9.25
CA HIS A 493 -2.44 -19.68 10.32
C HIS A 493 -1.41 -19.21 11.35
N SER A 494 -1.40 -17.94 11.65
CA SER A 494 -0.45 -17.36 12.59
C SER A 494 -1.08 -16.26 13.42
N GLU A 495 -0.77 -16.26 14.72
CA GLU A 495 -1.22 -15.23 15.66
C GLU A 495 -0.06 -14.74 16.51
N ALA A 496 -0.14 -13.46 16.88
CA ALA A 496 0.83 -12.84 17.79
C ALA A 496 0.15 -12.41 19.09
N TYR A 497 0.78 -12.72 20.20
CA TYR A 497 0.27 -12.40 21.54
C TYR A 497 1.29 -11.63 22.38
N ALA A 498 0.80 -10.72 23.20
CA ALA A 498 1.58 -10.24 24.33
C ALA A 498 1.91 -11.46 25.20
N ALA A 499 3.21 -11.76 25.37
CA ALA A 499 3.64 -13.03 25.93
C ALA A 499 3.04 -13.35 27.32
N GLY A 500 2.76 -12.30 28.13
CA GLY A 500 2.10 -12.46 29.41
C GLY A 500 0.62 -12.87 29.31
N GLU A 501 -0.04 -12.47 28.23
CA GLU A 501 -1.48 -12.73 28.00
C GLU A 501 -1.75 -14.17 27.53
N LEU A 502 -0.73 -14.84 26.97
CA LEU A 502 -0.87 -16.20 26.45
C LEU A 502 -1.50 -17.17 27.47
N LYS A 503 -1.13 -17.04 28.76
CA LYS A 503 -1.63 -17.89 29.86
C LYS A 503 -3.12 -17.68 30.21
N HIS A 504 -3.75 -16.61 29.72
CA HIS A 504 -5.15 -16.29 29.99
C HIS A 504 -6.14 -16.91 28.99
N GLY A 505 -5.69 -17.91 28.25
CA GLY A 505 -6.55 -18.70 27.33
C GLY A 505 -5.74 -19.40 26.26
N THR A 506 -5.05 -18.66 25.42
CA THR A 506 -4.42 -19.13 24.19
C THR A 506 -3.36 -20.21 24.39
N ILE A 507 -2.73 -20.28 25.55
CA ILE A 507 -1.75 -21.34 25.87
C ILE A 507 -2.34 -22.76 25.78
N SER A 508 -3.67 -22.88 25.81
CA SER A 508 -4.39 -24.15 25.58
C SER A 508 -4.19 -24.74 24.18
N LEU A 509 -3.75 -23.91 23.22
CA LEU A 509 -3.47 -24.31 21.84
C LEU A 509 -2.02 -24.81 21.63
N ILE A 510 -1.20 -24.74 22.67
CA ILE A 510 0.19 -25.20 22.60
C ILE A 510 0.21 -26.70 22.86
N GLU A 511 0.63 -27.45 21.85
CA GLU A 511 0.81 -28.90 21.86
C GLU A 511 2.26 -29.25 21.53
N GLU A 512 2.60 -30.56 21.61
CA GLU A 512 3.93 -31.06 21.28
C GLU A 512 4.33 -30.68 19.84
N GLY A 513 5.47 -30.00 19.69
CA GLY A 513 5.99 -29.55 18.39
C GLY A 513 5.37 -28.26 17.86
N THR A 514 4.40 -27.64 18.53
CA THR A 514 3.83 -26.33 18.10
C THR A 514 4.90 -25.28 17.98
N PRO A 515 5.15 -24.67 16.79
CA PRO A 515 6.16 -23.63 16.64
C PRO A 515 5.74 -22.33 17.35
N VAL A 516 6.62 -21.83 18.22
CA VAL A 516 6.46 -20.54 18.89
C VAL A 516 7.67 -19.66 18.58
N PHE A 517 7.47 -18.58 17.86
CA PHE A 517 8.48 -17.59 17.59
C PHE A 517 8.47 -16.54 18.70
N ALA A 518 9.49 -16.54 19.55
CA ALA A 518 9.59 -15.68 20.71
C ALA A 518 10.56 -14.52 20.45
N VAL A 519 10.06 -13.29 20.35
CA VAL A 519 10.87 -12.09 20.24
C VAL A 519 11.18 -11.60 21.67
N ALA A 520 12.45 -11.58 22.04
CA ALA A 520 12.92 -11.32 23.40
C ALA A 520 14.20 -10.44 23.41
N THR A 521 14.10 -9.26 22.79
CA THR A 521 15.25 -8.36 22.57
C THR A 521 15.30 -7.18 23.53
N GLN A 522 14.20 -6.87 24.23
CA GLN A 522 14.12 -5.77 25.18
C GLN A 522 14.77 -6.12 26.50
N ASP A 523 15.95 -5.54 26.81
CA ASP A 523 16.73 -5.82 28.02
C ASP A 523 15.87 -5.76 29.31
N LYS A 524 15.03 -4.75 29.46
CA LYS A 524 14.16 -4.56 30.64
C LYS A 524 13.08 -5.64 30.80
N LEU A 525 12.73 -6.33 29.72
CA LEU A 525 11.63 -7.30 29.68
C LEU A 525 12.11 -8.73 29.44
N PHE A 526 13.40 -8.93 29.18
CA PHE A 526 13.98 -10.21 28.81
C PHE A 526 13.64 -11.33 29.79
N GLU A 527 13.89 -11.14 31.08
CA GLU A 527 13.62 -12.16 32.12
C GLU A 527 12.11 -12.54 32.16
N LYS A 528 11.23 -11.58 31.89
CA LYS A 528 9.79 -11.85 31.88
C LYS A 528 9.39 -12.64 30.64
N THR A 529 9.98 -12.30 29.48
CA THR A 529 9.75 -13.04 28.22
C THR A 529 10.36 -14.44 28.31
N LEU A 530 11.55 -14.58 28.90
CA LEU A 530 12.18 -15.87 29.17
C LEU A 530 11.29 -16.78 30.03
N GLY A 531 10.62 -16.22 31.05
CA GLY A 531 9.61 -16.93 31.81
C GLY A 531 8.48 -17.50 30.95
N ASN A 532 7.98 -16.70 29.98
CA ASN A 532 6.94 -17.16 29.05
C ASN A 532 7.46 -18.20 28.06
N ILE A 533 8.72 -18.09 27.61
CA ILE A 533 9.37 -19.12 26.78
C ILE A 533 9.37 -20.46 27.55
N LYS A 534 9.77 -20.45 28.81
CA LYS A 534 9.73 -21.67 29.68
C LYS A 534 8.31 -22.22 29.81
N GLU A 535 7.30 -21.37 29.92
CA GLU A 535 5.90 -21.78 30.07
C GLU A 535 5.39 -22.54 28.80
N VAL A 536 5.69 -22.06 27.61
CA VAL A 536 5.30 -22.74 26.36
C VAL A 536 6.16 -23.99 26.11
N LYS A 537 7.46 -23.91 26.41
CA LYS A 537 8.37 -25.06 26.30
C LYS A 537 7.95 -26.23 27.20
N ALA A 538 7.49 -25.96 28.40
CA ALA A 538 6.97 -26.97 29.32
C ALA A 538 5.69 -27.67 28.81
N ARG A 539 5.07 -27.18 27.77
CA ARG A 539 3.89 -27.75 27.08
C ARG A 539 4.21 -28.38 25.73
N GLY A 540 5.50 -28.56 25.46
CA GLY A 540 5.97 -29.22 24.24
C GLY A 540 6.18 -28.30 23.03
N ALA A 541 6.07 -26.98 23.18
CA ALA A 541 6.33 -26.06 22.08
C ALA A 541 7.75 -26.23 21.49
N SER A 542 7.87 -26.10 20.18
CA SER A 542 9.16 -25.90 19.50
C SER A 542 9.44 -24.38 19.41
N VAL A 543 10.41 -23.93 20.21
CA VAL A 543 10.67 -22.49 20.40
C VAL A 543 11.79 -21.99 19.52
N ILE A 544 11.50 -20.95 18.72
CA ILE A 544 12.46 -20.15 17.94
C ILE A 544 12.60 -18.82 18.68
N ALA A 545 13.74 -18.54 19.28
CA ALA A 545 13.97 -17.31 20.01
C ALA A 545 14.78 -16.30 19.18
N LEU A 546 14.25 -15.07 19.06
CA LEU A 546 14.95 -13.92 18.51
C LEU A 546 15.43 -13.03 19.66
N VAL A 547 16.73 -12.88 19.81
CA VAL A 547 17.37 -12.19 20.92
C VAL A 547 18.52 -11.30 20.46
N THR A 548 18.96 -10.37 21.31
CA THR A 548 20.24 -9.68 21.09
C THR A 548 21.41 -10.56 21.55
N ASP A 549 22.62 -10.21 21.12
CA ASP A 549 23.85 -10.91 21.51
C ASP A 549 24.10 -10.95 23.04
N LYS A 550 23.43 -10.06 23.78
CA LYS A 550 23.52 -9.99 25.26
C LYS A 550 22.80 -11.15 25.95
N HIS A 551 21.86 -11.81 25.31
CA HIS A 551 20.93 -12.75 25.95
C HIS A 551 21.26 -14.23 25.65
N ALA A 552 22.51 -14.64 25.94
CA ALA A 552 22.99 -16.00 25.68
C ALA A 552 22.21 -17.11 26.40
N SER A 553 21.67 -16.82 27.60
CA SER A 553 20.95 -17.79 28.46
C SER A 553 19.67 -18.36 27.81
N VAL A 554 19.12 -17.72 26.80
CA VAL A 554 17.93 -18.24 26.09
C VAL A 554 18.19 -19.60 25.44
N SER A 555 19.43 -19.87 25.02
CA SER A 555 19.83 -21.13 24.37
C SER A 555 19.58 -22.39 25.20
N GLU A 556 19.37 -22.26 26.52
CA GLU A 556 19.00 -23.38 27.38
C GLU A 556 17.51 -23.77 27.26
N PHE A 557 16.68 -22.87 26.69
CA PHE A 557 15.23 -23.00 26.71
C PHE A 557 14.58 -22.90 25.30
N ALA A 558 15.37 -22.56 24.29
CA ALA A 558 14.92 -22.47 22.91
C ALA A 558 15.53 -23.58 22.06
N ASP A 559 14.79 -24.09 21.08
CA ASP A 559 15.28 -25.09 20.13
C ASP A 559 16.13 -24.46 19.03
N GLU A 560 15.81 -23.22 18.68
CA GLU A 560 16.53 -22.41 17.70
C GLU A 560 16.72 -20.99 18.24
N VAL A 561 17.86 -20.36 17.94
CA VAL A 561 18.17 -19.02 18.41
C VAL A 561 18.70 -18.17 17.26
N ILE A 562 17.99 -17.08 16.97
CA ILE A 562 18.39 -16.06 16.02
C ILE A 562 18.93 -14.85 16.81
N ARG A 563 20.08 -14.32 16.39
CA ARG A 563 20.71 -13.19 17.07
C ARG A 563 20.69 -11.95 16.22
N VAL A 564 20.32 -10.82 16.84
CA VAL A 564 20.41 -9.48 16.25
C VAL A 564 21.42 -8.62 16.98
N PRO A 565 22.08 -7.68 16.32
CA PRO A 565 22.99 -6.75 16.97
C PRO A 565 22.29 -5.93 18.06
N ALA A 566 23.01 -5.60 19.12
CA ALA A 566 22.50 -4.69 20.13
C ALA A 566 22.50 -3.23 19.61
N THR A 567 21.45 -2.49 19.94
CA THR A 567 21.29 -1.05 19.71
C THR A 567 20.42 -0.47 20.83
N ASP A 568 20.05 0.82 20.78
CA ASP A 568 19.03 1.37 21.69
C ASP A 568 17.73 0.57 21.58
N GLY A 569 17.10 0.29 22.71
CA GLY A 569 15.90 -0.55 22.76
C GLY A 569 14.76 -0.08 21.85
N ASN A 570 14.66 1.24 21.65
CA ASN A 570 13.64 1.83 20.76
C ASN A 570 13.91 1.57 19.27
N PHE A 571 15.15 1.22 18.87
CA PHE A 571 15.54 0.97 17.48
C PHE A 571 15.58 -0.51 17.10
N LEU A 572 15.53 -1.41 18.08
CA LEU A 572 15.47 -2.87 17.87
C LEU A 572 14.34 -3.32 16.92
N PRO A 573 13.16 -2.67 16.85
CA PRO A 573 12.14 -3.02 15.88
C PRO A 573 12.63 -3.14 14.43
N SER A 574 13.51 -2.24 13.99
CA SER A 574 14.09 -2.25 12.63
C SER A 574 15.03 -3.44 12.38
N LEU A 575 15.67 -3.96 13.42
CA LEU A 575 16.53 -5.15 13.31
C LEU A 575 15.72 -6.44 13.44
N ASN A 576 14.78 -6.47 14.36
CA ASN A 576 13.96 -7.65 14.66
C ASN A 576 13.08 -8.08 13.49
N VAL A 577 12.56 -7.12 12.71
CA VAL A 577 11.65 -7.41 11.59
C VAL A 577 12.35 -8.15 10.45
N ILE A 578 13.67 -7.97 10.26
CA ILE A 578 14.42 -8.54 9.14
C ILE A 578 14.42 -10.08 9.15
N PRO A 579 14.84 -10.76 10.24
CA PRO A 579 14.77 -12.22 10.31
C PRO A 579 13.33 -12.76 10.15
N LEU A 580 12.32 -12.03 10.66
CA LEU A 580 10.91 -12.43 10.56
C LEU A 580 10.42 -12.40 9.10
N GLN A 581 10.80 -11.36 8.34
CA GLN A 581 10.46 -11.23 6.93
C GLN A 581 11.16 -12.30 6.09
N ILE A 582 12.45 -12.56 6.32
CA ILE A 582 13.22 -13.58 5.61
C ILE A 582 12.65 -14.98 5.89
N PHE A 583 12.34 -15.28 7.15
CA PHE A 583 11.72 -16.55 7.55
C PHE A 583 10.36 -16.74 6.84
N ALA A 584 9.48 -15.74 6.90
CA ALA A 584 8.16 -15.78 6.24
C ALA A 584 8.30 -15.97 4.73
N TYR A 585 9.24 -15.26 4.09
CA TYR A 585 9.53 -15.39 2.66
C TYR A 585 9.88 -16.84 2.27
N TYR A 586 10.84 -17.46 2.98
CA TYR A 586 11.23 -18.83 2.67
C TYR A 586 10.16 -19.87 3.03
N MET A 587 9.38 -19.66 4.07
CA MET A 587 8.20 -20.50 4.36
C MET A 587 7.24 -20.51 3.17
N ALA A 588 6.98 -19.34 2.56
CA ALA A 588 6.11 -19.22 1.40
C ALA A 588 6.71 -19.83 0.12
N VAL A 589 7.97 -19.57 -0.17
CA VAL A 589 8.68 -20.14 -1.32
C VAL A 589 8.70 -21.67 -1.27
N LEU A 590 9.02 -22.24 -0.12
CA LEU A 590 9.07 -23.70 0.08
C LEU A 590 7.69 -24.36 -0.02
N ARG A 591 6.61 -23.63 0.26
CA ARG A 591 5.23 -24.07 0.04
C ARG A 591 4.75 -23.88 -1.40
N GLY A 592 5.58 -23.31 -2.28
CA GLY A 592 5.20 -23.02 -3.68
C GLY A 592 4.18 -21.89 -3.81
N CYS A 593 4.13 -20.98 -2.83
CA CYS A 593 3.23 -19.81 -2.85
C CYS A 593 3.81 -18.67 -3.70
N ASP A 594 2.94 -17.88 -4.33
CA ASP A 594 3.34 -16.64 -5.01
C ASP A 594 3.55 -15.53 -3.97
N VAL A 595 4.80 -15.27 -3.63
CA VAL A 595 5.18 -14.29 -2.58
C VAL A 595 4.96 -12.84 -2.98
N ASP A 596 4.99 -12.53 -4.28
CA ASP A 596 4.80 -11.18 -4.79
C ASP A 596 3.31 -10.82 -4.92
N LYS A 597 2.49 -11.83 -5.26
CA LYS A 597 1.05 -11.67 -5.50
C LYS A 597 0.27 -12.78 -4.77
N PRO A 598 0.26 -12.76 -3.43
CA PRO A 598 -0.46 -13.76 -2.65
C PRO A 598 -1.97 -13.67 -2.92
N ARG A 599 -2.65 -14.83 -2.89
CA ARG A 599 -4.09 -14.92 -3.16
C ARG A 599 -4.91 -14.03 -2.24
N ASN A 600 -6.00 -13.46 -2.76
CA ASN A 600 -6.97 -12.65 -2.02
C ASN A 600 -6.39 -11.38 -1.36
N LEU A 601 -5.22 -10.90 -1.80
CA LEU A 601 -4.63 -9.67 -1.30
C LEU A 601 -4.31 -8.71 -2.44
N ALA A 602 -4.43 -7.42 -2.16
CA ALA A 602 -4.03 -6.33 -3.04
C ALA A 602 -3.04 -5.41 -2.33
N LYS A 603 -2.08 -4.81 -3.06
CA LYS A 603 -1.04 -3.95 -2.49
C LYS A 603 -1.60 -2.75 -1.74
N SER A 604 -2.73 -2.22 -2.17
CA SER A 604 -3.41 -1.11 -1.50
C SER A 604 -4.92 -1.26 -1.65
N VAL A 605 -5.66 -1.06 -0.57
CA VAL A 605 -7.13 -1.14 -0.52
C VAL A 605 -7.67 0.28 -0.62
N THR A 606 -8.23 0.65 -1.78
CA THR A 606 -8.74 2.00 -2.08
C THR A 606 -10.27 2.06 -2.13
N VAL A 607 -10.91 1.00 -1.74
CA VAL A 607 -12.37 0.89 -1.61
C VAL A 607 -12.69 0.31 -0.25
N GLU A 608 -13.85 0.63 0.25
CA GLU A 608 -14.40 0.07 1.47
C GLU A 608 -15.11 -1.25 1.20
#